data_9ff6939cb3c5d62dffcf9fc2ea8bcede
#
_entry.id   9ff6939cb3c5d62dffcf9fc2ea8bcede
#
_cell.length_a   1.000
_cell.length_b   1.000
_cell.length_c   1.000
_cell.angle_alpha   90.00
_cell.angle_beta   90.00
_cell.angle_gamma   90.00
#
_symmetry.space_group_name_H-M   'P 1'
#
loop_
_entity.id
_entity.type
_entity.pdbx_description
1 polymer ?
#
loop_
_entity_poly.entity_id
_entity_poly.type
_entity_poly.pdbx_seq_one_letter_code
_entity_poly.pdbx_strand_id
1 'polypeptide(L)'
;MLSVLEILAKTEEFFAHKGVPNPKIDAQYIVSHALGCKRLELFLRFDEPLDESKLSSIRELVRRRGKREPLQHILGQVDFFGAKLKSDKRALVPRPETEELCEILTERFFTDPSAPIEILDLGTGTGAIAVALSLHFPNAKTVAVDASADALSLASENAEANQVNIDFIKSDWFESVSGKFDLIVSNPPYLTQAEVDSAQPEVKFFDPISALISPQDGMADLEKILGNAKSHLKENGILALECGLGQPEKLTTAPQRYGFQRAEAIKDASKRVRFAIFQ
;
A
#
# COMPACT_ATOMS: atom_id res chain seq x y z
N MET A 1 27.43 27.41 -12.27
CA MET A 1 26.70 26.43 -11.43
C MET A 1 25.26 26.39 -11.92
N LEU A 2 24.65 25.23 -12.00
CA LEU A 2 23.24 25.13 -12.39
C LEU A 2 22.35 25.54 -11.20
N SER A 3 21.26 26.25 -11.50
CA SER A 3 20.25 26.58 -10.50
C SER A 3 19.29 25.41 -10.23
N VAL A 4 18.52 25.48 -9.13
CA VAL A 4 17.46 24.51 -8.81
C VAL A 4 16.46 24.40 -9.96
N LEU A 5 16.05 25.53 -10.56
CA LEU A 5 15.11 25.55 -11.69
C LEU A 5 15.67 24.82 -12.91
N GLU A 6 16.93 25.07 -13.25
CA GLU A 6 17.57 24.40 -14.39
C GLU A 6 17.71 22.88 -14.18
N ILE A 7 17.99 22.45 -12.93
CA ILE A 7 18.05 21.02 -12.59
C ILE A 7 16.67 20.38 -12.65
N LEU A 8 15.63 21.04 -12.15
CA LEU A 8 14.25 20.54 -12.24
C LEU A 8 13.86 20.34 -13.73
N ALA A 9 14.08 21.34 -14.58
CA ALA A 9 13.76 21.24 -15.99
C ALA A 9 14.49 20.09 -16.71
N LYS A 10 15.80 19.96 -16.49
CA LYS A 10 16.60 18.85 -17.06
C LYS A 10 16.18 17.50 -16.54
N THR A 11 15.81 17.40 -15.28
CA THR A 11 15.36 16.14 -14.66
C THR A 11 13.98 15.74 -15.20
N GLU A 12 13.06 16.69 -15.31
CA GLU A 12 11.73 16.49 -15.93
C GLU A 12 11.85 15.98 -17.35
N GLU A 13 12.66 16.63 -18.19
CA GLU A 13 12.94 16.21 -19.57
C GLU A 13 13.52 14.79 -19.63
N PHE A 14 14.53 14.51 -18.80
CA PHE A 14 15.13 13.18 -18.73
C PHE A 14 14.10 12.11 -18.35
N PHE A 15 13.26 12.37 -17.35
CA PHE A 15 12.21 11.42 -16.91
C PHE A 15 11.16 11.22 -17.99
N ALA A 16 10.76 12.26 -18.70
CA ALA A 16 9.84 12.16 -19.83
C ALA A 16 10.42 11.22 -20.92
N HIS A 17 11.70 11.39 -21.29
CA HIS A 17 12.36 10.49 -22.23
C HIS A 17 12.51 9.03 -21.73
N LYS A 18 12.55 8.82 -20.40
CA LYS A 18 12.59 7.48 -19.79
C LYS A 18 11.21 6.87 -19.59
N GLY A 19 10.13 7.56 -19.98
CA GLY A 19 8.74 7.09 -19.84
C GLY A 19 8.26 7.04 -18.39
N VAL A 20 8.84 7.85 -17.50
CA VAL A 20 8.36 7.98 -16.12
C VAL A 20 6.95 8.61 -16.16
N PRO A 21 5.94 8.04 -15.47
CA PRO A 21 4.54 8.48 -15.62
C PRO A 21 4.28 9.94 -15.21
N ASN A 22 4.97 10.42 -14.16
CA ASN A 22 4.78 11.77 -13.62
C ASN A 22 6.12 12.53 -13.56
N PRO A 23 6.76 12.85 -14.71
CA PRO A 23 8.14 13.30 -14.77
C PRO A 23 8.39 14.57 -13.96
N LYS A 24 7.48 15.55 -14.02
CA LYS A 24 7.58 16.81 -13.30
C LYS A 24 7.46 16.64 -11.78
N ILE A 25 6.49 15.84 -11.34
CA ILE A 25 6.25 15.60 -9.91
C ILE A 25 7.41 14.82 -9.32
N ASP A 26 7.87 13.77 -10.00
CA ASP A 26 8.98 12.94 -9.56
C ASP A 26 10.29 13.75 -9.50
N ALA A 27 10.55 14.65 -10.48
CA ALA A 27 11.69 15.55 -10.45
C ALA A 27 11.67 16.45 -9.19
N GLN A 28 10.51 17.02 -8.85
CA GLN A 28 10.35 17.85 -7.67
C GLN A 28 10.61 17.07 -6.38
N TYR A 29 10.05 15.87 -6.24
CA TYR A 29 10.29 15.01 -5.07
C TYR A 29 11.75 14.65 -4.90
N ILE A 30 12.42 14.24 -5.97
CA ILE A 30 13.84 13.84 -5.94
C ILE A 30 14.74 15.02 -5.59
N VAL A 31 14.52 16.17 -6.21
CA VAL A 31 15.33 17.36 -5.93
C VAL A 31 15.09 17.87 -4.52
N SER A 32 13.84 17.93 -4.06
CA SER A 32 13.54 18.36 -2.68
C SER A 32 14.12 17.39 -1.65
N HIS A 33 14.04 16.09 -1.88
CA HIS A 33 14.65 15.08 -1.03
C HIS A 33 16.17 15.25 -0.93
N ALA A 34 16.86 15.40 -2.06
CA ALA A 34 18.30 15.61 -2.09
C ALA A 34 18.74 16.91 -1.43
N LEU A 35 17.91 17.94 -1.43
CA LEU A 35 18.14 19.23 -0.79
C LEU A 35 17.67 19.30 0.68
N GLY A 36 17.05 18.23 1.21
CA GLY A 36 16.54 18.18 2.57
C GLY A 36 15.42 19.20 2.85
N CYS A 37 14.57 19.51 1.86
CA CYS A 37 13.50 20.48 1.99
C CYS A 37 12.14 19.90 1.53
N LYS A 38 11.04 20.59 1.88
CA LYS A 38 9.72 20.21 1.38
C LYS A 38 9.57 20.60 -0.10
N ARG A 39 8.78 19.83 -0.84
CA ARG A 39 8.55 20.06 -2.28
C ARG A 39 8.09 21.50 -2.59
N LEU A 40 7.21 22.08 -1.76
CA LEU A 40 6.75 23.45 -1.95
C LEU A 40 7.84 24.51 -1.70
N GLU A 41 8.84 24.21 -0.88
CA GLU A 41 9.95 25.12 -0.61
C GLU A 41 10.88 25.27 -1.82
N LEU A 42 10.87 24.32 -2.78
CA LEU A 42 11.63 24.44 -4.03
C LEU A 42 11.27 25.72 -4.80
N PHE A 43 10.01 26.15 -4.75
CA PHE A 43 9.55 27.37 -5.45
C PHE A 43 10.20 28.64 -4.93
N LEU A 44 10.67 28.64 -3.69
CA LEU A 44 11.40 29.76 -3.07
C LEU A 44 12.91 29.69 -3.33
N ARG A 45 13.38 28.59 -3.95
CA ARG A 45 14.81 28.30 -4.13
C ARG A 45 15.22 28.16 -5.61
N PHE A 46 14.37 28.58 -6.54
CA PHE A 46 14.61 28.38 -7.98
C PHE A 46 15.93 28.94 -8.46
N ASP A 47 16.35 30.09 -7.97
CA ASP A 47 17.59 30.77 -8.36
C ASP A 47 18.82 30.30 -7.56
N GLU A 48 18.63 29.40 -6.56
CA GLU A 48 19.73 28.89 -5.74
C GLU A 48 20.71 28.07 -6.61
N PRO A 49 22.00 28.45 -6.65
CA PRO A 49 23.01 27.68 -7.37
C PRO A 49 23.37 26.42 -6.58
N LEU A 50 23.45 25.28 -7.27
CA LEU A 50 23.80 24.00 -6.67
C LEU A 50 25.28 23.70 -6.84
N ASP A 51 25.93 23.35 -5.72
CA ASP A 51 27.31 22.86 -5.73
C ASP A 51 27.39 21.40 -6.26
N GLU A 52 28.62 20.93 -6.55
CA GLU A 52 28.85 19.62 -7.14
C GLU A 52 28.44 18.47 -6.19
N SER A 53 28.52 18.65 -4.89
CA SER A 53 28.07 17.64 -3.91
C SER A 53 26.57 17.38 -4.01
N LYS A 54 25.76 18.45 -3.99
CA LYS A 54 24.30 18.38 -4.17
C LYS A 54 23.92 17.82 -5.53
N LEU A 55 24.62 18.26 -6.60
CA LEU A 55 24.40 17.74 -7.96
C LEU A 55 24.72 16.24 -8.07
N SER A 56 25.76 15.76 -7.40
CA SER A 56 26.11 14.34 -7.38
C SER A 56 25.03 13.50 -6.72
N SER A 57 24.50 13.94 -5.57
CA SER A 57 23.40 13.28 -4.88
C SER A 57 22.13 13.24 -5.75
N ILE A 58 21.77 14.36 -6.38
CA ILE A 58 20.62 14.42 -7.28
C ILE A 58 20.79 13.47 -8.47
N ARG A 59 21.95 13.45 -9.11
CA ARG A 59 22.23 12.57 -10.27
C ARG A 59 22.06 11.09 -9.92
N GLU A 60 22.47 10.66 -8.73
CA GLU A 60 22.30 9.27 -8.31
C GLU A 60 20.81 8.90 -8.19
N LEU A 61 20.00 9.73 -7.54
CA LEU A 61 18.57 9.50 -7.40
C LEU A 61 17.85 9.57 -8.75
N VAL A 62 18.22 10.54 -9.61
CA VAL A 62 17.68 10.67 -10.97
C VAL A 62 18.02 9.44 -11.82
N ARG A 63 19.25 8.91 -11.70
CA ARG A 63 19.65 7.68 -12.40
C ARG A 63 18.82 6.48 -11.97
N ARG A 64 18.54 6.33 -10.67
CA ARG A 64 17.68 5.26 -10.12
C ARG A 64 16.27 5.38 -10.68
N ARG A 65 15.66 6.56 -10.60
CA ARG A 65 14.31 6.79 -11.14
C ARG A 65 14.23 6.62 -12.66
N GLY A 66 15.25 7.03 -13.39
CA GLY A 66 15.37 6.79 -14.83
C GLY A 66 15.48 5.31 -15.23
N LYS A 67 15.82 4.43 -14.29
CA LYS A 67 15.72 2.96 -14.42
C LYS A 67 14.38 2.42 -14.01
N ARG A 68 13.39 3.29 -13.76
CA ARG A 68 12.02 2.98 -13.35
C ARG A 68 11.92 2.38 -11.94
N GLU A 69 12.93 2.58 -11.06
CA GLU A 69 12.78 2.27 -9.64
C GLU A 69 11.65 3.12 -9.04
N PRO A 70 10.75 2.54 -8.21
CA PRO A 70 9.66 3.30 -7.59
C PRO A 70 10.16 4.52 -6.83
N LEU A 71 9.47 5.64 -6.99
CA LEU A 71 9.82 6.88 -6.29
C LEU A 71 9.89 6.67 -4.78
N GLN A 72 8.97 5.92 -4.21
CA GLN A 72 8.88 5.62 -2.78
C GLN A 72 10.11 4.84 -2.27
N HIS A 73 10.66 3.91 -3.07
CA HIS A 73 11.90 3.22 -2.74
C HIS A 73 13.12 4.14 -2.78
N ILE A 74 13.11 5.13 -3.68
CA ILE A 74 14.18 6.13 -3.80
C ILE A 74 14.15 7.09 -2.61
N LEU A 75 12.96 7.54 -2.23
CA LEU A 75 12.74 8.44 -1.09
C LEU A 75 12.83 7.71 0.25
N GLY A 76 12.70 6.36 0.24
CA GLY A 76 12.69 5.50 1.42
C GLY A 76 11.43 5.59 2.26
N GLN A 77 10.41 6.33 1.82
CA GLN A 77 9.17 6.55 2.59
C GLN A 77 7.97 6.89 1.70
N VAL A 78 6.78 6.68 2.26
CA VAL A 78 5.49 7.06 1.67
C VAL A 78 4.53 7.52 2.77
N ASP A 79 3.74 8.55 2.50
CA ASP A 79 2.61 8.91 3.35
C ASP A 79 1.40 8.04 2.97
N PHE A 80 0.66 7.52 3.96
CA PHE A 80 -0.48 6.64 3.76
C PHE A 80 -1.48 6.81 4.90
N PHE A 81 -2.67 7.32 4.63
CA PHE A 81 -3.80 7.52 5.56
C PHE A 81 -3.35 8.04 6.95
N GLY A 82 -2.58 9.12 6.94
CA GLY A 82 -2.05 9.74 8.16
C GLY A 82 -0.78 9.09 8.74
N ALA A 83 -0.42 7.90 8.30
CA ALA A 83 0.84 7.24 8.65
C ALA A 83 1.99 7.70 7.75
N LYS A 84 3.20 7.70 8.29
CA LYS A 84 4.43 7.84 7.51
C LYS A 84 5.18 6.51 7.54
N LEU A 85 5.26 5.85 6.40
CA LEU A 85 5.76 4.48 6.27
C LEU A 85 7.09 4.46 5.55
N LYS A 86 8.06 3.70 6.07
CA LYS A 86 9.23 3.28 5.32
C LYS A 86 8.80 2.37 4.17
N SER A 87 9.39 2.56 3.00
CA SER A 87 9.09 1.76 1.81
C SER A 87 10.37 1.33 1.14
N ASP A 88 10.54 0.04 0.97
CA ASP A 88 11.66 -0.57 0.26
C ASP A 88 11.26 -1.93 -0.38
N LYS A 89 12.21 -2.62 -1.01
CA LYS A 89 11.97 -3.85 -1.79
C LYS A 89 11.41 -5.05 -1.01
N ARG A 90 11.28 -4.96 0.33
CA ARG A 90 10.78 -6.06 1.17
C ARG A 90 9.27 -6.29 1.04
N ALA A 91 8.53 -5.26 0.60
CA ALA A 91 7.07 -5.36 0.44
C ALA A 91 6.56 -4.45 -0.70
N LEU A 92 5.32 -4.68 -1.11
CA LEU A 92 4.60 -3.86 -2.09
C LEU A 92 4.56 -2.40 -1.63
N VAL A 93 4.86 -1.46 -2.54
CA VAL A 93 4.65 -0.04 -2.28
C VAL A 93 3.17 0.21 -2.00
N PRO A 94 2.79 0.83 -0.85
CA PRO A 94 1.39 1.15 -0.55
C PRO A 94 0.71 1.92 -1.69
N ARG A 95 -0.50 1.48 -2.05
CA ARG A 95 -1.25 2.04 -3.19
C ARG A 95 -2.34 3.00 -2.72
N PRO A 96 -2.65 4.05 -3.51
CA PRO A 96 -3.74 4.98 -3.17
C PRO A 96 -5.09 4.28 -3.01
N GLU A 97 -5.38 3.25 -3.81
CA GLU A 97 -6.62 2.48 -3.70
C GLU A 97 -6.73 1.77 -2.33
N THR A 98 -5.61 1.28 -1.80
CA THR A 98 -5.59 0.67 -0.45
C THR A 98 -5.86 1.72 0.65
N GLU A 99 -5.43 2.98 0.46
CA GLU A 99 -5.76 4.10 1.34
C GLU A 99 -7.26 4.39 1.33
N GLU A 100 -7.90 4.35 0.15
CA GLU A 100 -9.35 4.50 0.00
C GLU A 100 -10.12 3.38 0.72
N LEU A 101 -9.59 2.14 0.77
CA LEU A 101 -10.21 1.07 1.57
C LEU A 101 -10.23 1.41 3.05
N CYS A 102 -9.15 1.97 3.59
CA CYS A 102 -9.11 2.43 4.99
C CYS A 102 -10.13 3.55 5.24
N GLU A 103 -10.26 4.50 4.31
CA GLU A 103 -11.24 5.58 4.37
C GLU A 103 -12.68 5.04 4.40
N ILE A 104 -13.01 4.13 3.48
CA ILE A 104 -14.33 3.46 3.44
C ILE A 104 -14.64 2.75 4.76
N LEU A 105 -13.66 2.04 5.33
CA LEU A 105 -13.84 1.31 6.58
C LEU A 105 -14.13 2.24 7.76
N THR A 106 -13.40 3.34 7.87
CA THR A 106 -13.53 4.30 8.97
C THR A 106 -14.76 5.20 8.85
N GLU A 107 -15.19 5.54 7.65
CA GLU A 107 -16.33 6.44 7.43
C GLU A 107 -17.68 5.72 7.40
N ARG A 108 -17.73 4.46 6.94
CA ARG A 108 -18.99 3.76 6.68
C ARG A 108 -19.29 2.63 7.66
N PHE A 109 -18.28 1.97 8.21
CA PHE A 109 -18.45 0.75 8.99
C PHE A 109 -18.02 0.90 10.45
N PHE A 110 -16.95 1.62 10.72
CA PHE A 110 -16.39 1.82 12.06
C PHE A 110 -16.24 3.31 12.34
N THR A 111 -17.37 3.99 12.51
CA THR A 111 -17.43 5.47 12.59
C THR A 111 -17.07 6.04 13.96
N ASP A 112 -16.88 5.21 14.99
CA ASP A 112 -16.43 5.63 16.32
C ASP A 112 -14.93 5.32 16.50
N PRO A 113 -14.04 6.33 16.41
CA PRO A 113 -12.59 6.11 16.58
C PRO A 113 -12.20 5.61 17.98
N SER A 114 -13.09 5.78 18.98
CA SER A 114 -12.82 5.33 20.35
C SER A 114 -13.20 3.87 20.60
N ALA A 115 -13.84 3.21 19.64
CA ALA A 115 -14.31 1.84 19.79
C ALA A 115 -13.14 0.86 20.01
N PRO A 116 -13.23 -0.04 20.99
CA PRO A 116 -12.22 -1.05 21.26
C PRO A 116 -12.38 -2.25 20.31
N ILE A 117 -12.07 -2.04 19.02
CA ILE A 117 -12.21 -3.07 17.99
C ILE A 117 -10.99 -3.98 17.91
N GLU A 118 -11.19 -5.21 17.47
CA GLU A 118 -10.12 -6.17 17.16
C GLU A 118 -9.98 -6.29 15.64
N ILE A 119 -8.78 -5.97 15.14
CA ILE A 119 -8.46 -5.89 13.72
C ILE A 119 -7.48 -6.98 13.34
N LEU A 120 -7.70 -7.66 12.22
CA LEU A 120 -6.75 -8.56 11.59
C LEU A 120 -6.43 -8.04 10.18
N ASP A 121 -5.15 -7.72 9.93
CA ASP A 121 -4.62 -7.38 8.61
C ASP A 121 -3.90 -8.60 8.01
N LEU A 122 -4.44 -9.16 6.95
CA LEU A 122 -3.92 -10.35 6.27
C LEU A 122 -3.05 -9.96 5.06
N GLY A 123 -1.81 -10.43 5.04
CA GLY A 123 -0.83 -10.05 4.01
C GLY A 123 -0.41 -8.60 4.20
N THR A 124 0.01 -8.25 5.41
CA THR A 124 0.21 -6.86 5.85
C THR A 124 1.27 -6.08 5.07
N GLY A 125 2.21 -6.77 4.42
CA GLY A 125 3.26 -6.13 3.60
C GLY A 125 4.09 -5.12 4.38
N THR A 126 3.98 -3.85 4.03
CA THR A 126 4.63 -2.73 4.76
C THR A 126 3.99 -2.43 6.11
N GLY A 127 2.90 -3.08 6.47
CA GLY A 127 2.07 -2.72 7.61
C GLY A 127 1.11 -1.55 7.36
N ALA A 128 0.91 -1.15 6.11
CA ALA A 128 0.21 0.08 5.76
C ALA A 128 -1.20 0.14 6.35
N ILE A 129 -2.03 -0.89 6.13
CA ILE A 129 -3.40 -0.95 6.65
C ILE A 129 -3.38 -1.05 8.18
N ALA A 130 -2.59 -1.98 8.73
CA ALA A 130 -2.52 -2.19 10.17
C ALA A 130 -2.10 -0.93 10.94
N VAL A 131 -1.03 -0.24 10.48
CA VAL A 131 -0.54 0.99 11.11
C VAL A 131 -1.56 2.13 10.98
N ALA A 132 -2.12 2.33 9.78
CA ALA A 132 -3.09 3.38 9.52
C ALA A 132 -4.37 3.23 10.38
N LEU A 133 -4.92 2.00 10.44
CA LEU A 133 -6.09 1.73 11.26
C LEU A 133 -5.79 1.81 12.76
N SER A 134 -4.59 1.39 13.20
CA SER A 134 -4.18 1.54 14.61
C SER A 134 -4.00 3.01 15.03
N LEU A 135 -3.55 3.88 14.13
CA LEU A 135 -3.52 5.33 14.38
C LEU A 135 -4.93 5.93 14.47
N HIS A 136 -5.84 5.46 13.62
CA HIS A 136 -7.21 5.95 13.61
C HIS A 136 -8.03 5.43 14.81
N PHE A 137 -7.79 4.18 15.25
CA PHE A 137 -8.46 3.54 16.38
C PHE A 137 -7.47 3.26 17.52
N PRO A 138 -7.17 4.25 18.37
CA PRO A 138 -6.13 4.12 19.40
C PRO A 138 -6.42 3.07 20.47
N ASN A 139 -7.69 2.61 20.59
CA ASN A 139 -8.10 1.55 21.50
C ASN A 139 -8.20 0.18 20.81
N ALA A 140 -7.85 0.09 19.52
CA ALA A 140 -7.92 -1.18 18.80
C ALA A 140 -6.82 -2.15 19.26
N LYS A 141 -7.13 -3.45 19.18
CA LYS A 141 -6.13 -4.52 19.22
C LYS A 141 -5.92 -4.99 17.78
N THR A 142 -4.73 -4.73 17.26
CA THR A 142 -4.41 -5.06 15.88
C THR A 142 -3.45 -6.22 15.82
N VAL A 143 -3.82 -7.23 15.05
CA VAL A 143 -2.96 -8.35 14.64
C VAL A 143 -2.68 -8.20 13.15
N ALA A 144 -1.43 -8.32 12.75
CA ALA A 144 -1.00 -8.24 11.36
C ALA A 144 -0.20 -9.48 10.98
N VAL A 145 -0.54 -10.12 9.88
CA VAL A 145 0.13 -11.34 9.45
C VAL A 145 0.69 -11.22 8.04
N ASP A 146 1.81 -11.89 7.81
CA ASP A 146 2.40 -12.05 6.49
C ASP A 146 3.18 -13.37 6.42
N ALA A 147 3.27 -13.97 5.26
CA ALA A 147 4.10 -15.14 5.02
C ALA A 147 5.60 -14.79 4.93
N SER A 148 5.92 -13.54 4.55
CA SER A 148 7.26 -13.01 4.41
C SER A 148 7.78 -12.44 5.74
N ALA A 149 8.88 -13.00 6.26
CA ALA A 149 9.56 -12.44 7.42
C ALA A 149 10.16 -11.04 7.15
N ASP A 150 10.57 -10.78 5.91
CA ASP A 150 11.11 -9.48 5.50
C ASP A 150 10.01 -8.39 5.49
N ALA A 151 8.81 -8.74 5.04
CA ALA A 151 7.64 -7.86 5.10
C ALA A 151 7.28 -7.55 6.57
N LEU A 152 7.20 -8.56 7.43
CA LEU A 152 6.93 -8.37 8.87
C LEU A 152 8.00 -7.51 9.56
N SER A 153 9.28 -7.66 9.18
CA SER A 153 10.34 -6.78 9.69
C SER A 153 10.09 -5.33 9.30
N LEU A 154 9.72 -5.07 8.04
CA LEU A 154 9.40 -3.72 7.56
C LEU A 154 8.15 -3.16 8.26
N ALA A 155 7.10 -3.97 8.41
CA ALA A 155 5.87 -3.58 9.09
C ALA A 155 6.11 -3.24 10.57
N SER A 156 6.96 -4.01 11.27
CA SER A 156 7.36 -3.72 12.65
C SER A 156 8.13 -2.40 12.76
N GLU A 157 9.08 -2.13 11.86
CA GLU A 157 9.78 -0.85 11.79
C GLU A 157 8.79 0.32 11.59
N ASN A 158 7.76 0.12 10.78
CA ASN A 158 6.72 1.12 10.51
C ASN A 158 5.80 1.34 11.70
N ALA A 159 5.41 0.29 12.41
CA ALA A 159 4.62 0.39 13.63
C ALA A 159 5.37 1.16 14.72
N GLU A 160 6.66 0.85 14.93
CA GLU A 160 7.51 1.55 15.89
C GLU A 160 7.65 3.04 15.54
N ALA A 161 7.93 3.36 14.27
CA ALA A 161 8.09 4.74 13.80
C ALA A 161 6.80 5.58 13.96
N ASN A 162 5.63 4.94 13.87
CA ASN A 162 4.32 5.59 14.06
C ASN A 162 3.77 5.44 15.50
N GLN A 163 4.53 4.82 16.42
CA GLN A 163 4.19 4.66 17.83
C GLN A 163 2.85 3.93 18.06
N VAL A 164 2.56 2.92 17.23
CA VAL A 164 1.39 2.05 17.38
C VAL A 164 1.82 0.64 17.82
N ASN A 165 0.97 -0.01 18.59
CA ASN A 165 1.21 -1.37 19.06
C ASN A 165 0.43 -2.37 18.20
N ILE A 166 1.14 -3.26 17.53
CA ILE A 166 0.59 -4.27 16.61
C ILE A 166 1.25 -5.61 16.89
N ASP A 167 0.47 -6.66 17.00
CA ASP A 167 0.96 -8.03 17.14
C ASP A 167 1.26 -8.62 15.74
N PHE A 168 2.54 -8.85 15.45
CA PHE A 168 2.98 -9.40 14.17
C PHE A 168 3.16 -10.90 14.24
N ILE A 169 2.54 -11.64 13.31
CA ILE A 169 2.58 -13.11 13.26
C ILE A 169 2.98 -13.56 11.85
N LYS A 170 4.02 -14.42 11.75
CA LYS A 170 4.32 -15.07 10.49
C LYS A 170 3.31 -16.19 10.24
N SER A 171 2.51 -16.04 9.17
CA SER A 171 1.44 -16.98 8.83
C SER A 171 1.16 -17.00 7.33
N ASP A 172 0.84 -18.16 6.78
CA ASP A 172 0.16 -18.26 5.49
C ASP A 172 -1.35 -18.09 5.74
N TRP A 173 -1.82 -16.86 5.54
CA TRP A 173 -3.18 -16.40 5.85
C TRP A 173 -3.56 -16.73 7.31
N PHE A 174 -4.52 -17.63 7.54
CA PHE A 174 -5.06 -17.94 8.86
C PHE A 174 -4.34 -19.07 9.60
N GLU A 175 -3.33 -19.71 9.03
CA GLU A 175 -2.74 -20.94 9.60
C GLU A 175 -2.23 -20.80 11.04
N SER A 176 -1.71 -19.63 11.40
CA SER A 176 -1.21 -19.33 12.75
C SER A 176 -2.07 -18.31 13.49
N VAL A 177 -3.23 -17.94 12.94
CA VAL A 177 -4.13 -16.95 13.52
C VAL A 177 -5.09 -17.62 14.50
N SER A 178 -5.24 -17.04 15.68
CA SER A 178 -6.22 -17.45 16.69
C SER A 178 -7.12 -16.26 17.08
N GLY A 179 -8.31 -16.57 17.57
CA GLY A 179 -9.26 -15.54 18.03
C GLY A 179 -10.28 -15.14 16.98
N LYS A 180 -11.06 -14.12 17.33
CA LYS A 180 -12.12 -13.55 16.48
C LYS A 180 -12.01 -12.03 16.45
N PHE A 181 -12.27 -11.46 15.28
CA PHE A 181 -12.04 -10.06 14.97
C PHE A 181 -13.35 -9.36 14.59
N ASP A 182 -13.42 -8.05 14.88
CA ASP A 182 -14.48 -7.18 14.41
C ASP A 182 -14.26 -6.83 12.93
N LEU A 183 -12.98 -6.69 12.53
CA LEU A 183 -12.58 -6.41 11.16
C LEU A 183 -11.46 -7.36 10.74
N ILE A 184 -11.66 -8.04 9.63
CA ILE A 184 -10.59 -8.68 8.86
C ILE A 184 -10.43 -7.88 7.57
N VAL A 185 -9.23 -7.42 7.29
CA VAL A 185 -8.92 -6.63 6.09
C VAL A 185 -7.74 -7.24 5.34
N SER A 186 -7.74 -7.14 4.03
CA SER A 186 -6.61 -7.61 3.21
C SER A 186 -6.55 -6.89 1.86
N ASN A 187 -5.33 -6.63 1.42
CA ASN A 187 -5.01 -6.41 0.02
C ASN A 187 -4.14 -7.59 -0.46
N PRO A 188 -4.74 -8.73 -0.79
CA PRO A 188 -4.00 -9.94 -1.17
C PRO A 188 -3.49 -9.85 -2.61
N PRO A 189 -2.56 -10.72 -3.03
CA PRO A 189 -2.23 -10.89 -4.43
C PRO A 189 -3.49 -11.25 -5.23
N TYR A 190 -3.70 -10.61 -6.37
CA TYR A 190 -4.88 -10.81 -7.21
C TYR A 190 -4.61 -10.72 -8.71
N LEU A 191 -3.35 -10.53 -9.12
CA LEU A 191 -2.98 -10.42 -10.54
C LEU A 191 -2.65 -11.79 -11.14
N THR A 192 -2.92 -11.92 -12.42
CA THR A 192 -2.40 -13.00 -13.25
C THR A 192 -0.96 -12.73 -13.69
N GLN A 193 -0.24 -13.76 -14.12
CA GLN A 193 1.10 -13.60 -14.70
C GLN A 193 1.08 -12.65 -15.92
N ALA A 194 0.07 -12.74 -16.76
CA ALA A 194 -0.06 -11.90 -17.96
C ALA A 194 -0.26 -10.42 -17.62
N GLU A 195 -1.00 -10.12 -16.55
CA GLU A 195 -1.16 -8.74 -16.07
C GLU A 195 0.14 -8.17 -15.51
N VAL A 196 0.91 -8.96 -14.75
CA VAL A 196 2.23 -8.54 -14.27
C VAL A 196 3.20 -8.36 -15.43
N ASP A 197 3.17 -9.23 -16.45
CA ASP A 197 4.02 -9.10 -17.63
C ASP A 197 3.76 -7.82 -18.43
N SER A 198 2.53 -7.32 -18.39
CA SER A 198 2.10 -6.06 -19.04
C SER A 198 2.13 -4.85 -18.10
N ALA A 199 2.41 -5.05 -16.81
CA ALA A 199 2.43 -3.97 -15.83
C ALA A 199 3.56 -2.96 -16.06
N GLN A 200 3.43 -1.78 -15.42
CA GLN A 200 4.50 -0.79 -15.45
C GLN A 200 5.81 -1.36 -14.89
N PRO A 201 6.98 -0.94 -15.40
CA PRO A 201 8.28 -1.43 -14.94
C PRO A 201 8.49 -1.33 -13.43
N GLU A 202 7.94 -0.31 -12.77
CA GLU A 202 7.97 -0.14 -11.33
C GLU A 202 7.38 -1.34 -10.59
N VAL A 203 6.26 -1.85 -11.07
CA VAL A 203 5.58 -3.02 -10.50
C VAL A 203 6.33 -4.29 -10.89
N LYS A 204 6.55 -4.48 -12.18
CA LYS A 204 7.10 -5.72 -12.74
C LYS A 204 8.48 -6.10 -12.20
N PHE A 205 9.37 -5.10 -11.98
CA PHE A 205 10.78 -5.34 -11.65
C PHE A 205 11.16 -5.02 -10.20
N PHE A 206 10.29 -4.37 -9.45
CA PHE A 206 10.64 -3.88 -8.12
C PHE A 206 9.73 -4.35 -7.00
N ASP A 207 8.45 -4.63 -7.29
CA ASP A 207 7.57 -5.21 -6.27
C ASP A 207 7.80 -6.73 -6.16
N PRO A 208 7.66 -7.32 -4.95
CA PRO A 208 7.77 -8.76 -4.77
C PRO A 208 6.71 -9.51 -5.58
N ILE A 209 7.10 -10.48 -6.38
CA ILE A 209 6.15 -11.30 -7.19
C ILE A 209 5.09 -11.97 -6.32
N SER A 210 5.46 -12.43 -5.12
CA SER A 210 4.52 -13.05 -4.17
C SER A 210 3.45 -12.09 -3.65
N ALA A 211 3.66 -10.77 -3.74
CA ALA A 211 2.67 -9.77 -3.38
C ALA A 211 1.75 -9.38 -4.57
N LEU A 212 2.01 -9.90 -5.76
CA LEU A 212 1.29 -9.54 -6.98
C LEU A 212 0.43 -10.67 -7.54
N ILE A 213 1.03 -11.87 -7.69
CA ILE A 213 0.44 -12.97 -8.45
C ILE A 213 -0.30 -13.93 -7.54
N SER A 214 -1.56 -14.22 -7.92
CA SER A 214 -2.36 -15.29 -7.36
C SER A 214 -2.75 -16.30 -8.45
N PRO A 215 -2.71 -17.62 -8.16
CA PRO A 215 -3.17 -18.65 -9.09
C PRO A 215 -4.67 -18.52 -9.43
N GLN A 216 -5.16 -19.38 -10.34
CA GLN A 216 -6.58 -19.46 -10.73
C GLN A 216 -7.13 -18.09 -11.19
N ASP A 217 -6.44 -17.49 -12.17
CA ASP A 217 -6.81 -16.18 -12.72
C ASP A 217 -6.90 -15.07 -11.65
N GLY A 218 -5.97 -15.10 -10.68
CA GLY A 218 -5.90 -14.11 -9.60
C GLY A 218 -6.89 -14.36 -8.45
N MET A 219 -7.61 -15.48 -8.44
CA MET A 219 -8.69 -15.74 -7.49
C MET A 219 -8.29 -16.60 -6.28
N ALA A 220 -7.20 -17.37 -6.37
CA ALA A 220 -6.90 -18.40 -5.38
C ALA A 220 -6.74 -17.86 -3.94
N ASP A 221 -6.02 -16.77 -3.76
CA ASP A 221 -5.81 -16.17 -2.44
C ASP A 221 -7.09 -15.52 -1.90
N LEU A 222 -7.84 -14.84 -2.76
CA LEU A 222 -9.15 -14.27 -2.41
C LEU A 222 -10.13 -15.35 -1.93
N GLU A 223 -10.21 -16.48 -2.64
CA GLU A 223 -11.07 -17.61 -2.26
C GLU A 223 -10.57 -18.31 -0.98
N LYS A 224 -9.24 -18.43 -0.80
CA LYS A 224 -8.64 -18.98 0.43
C LYS A 224 -9.00 -18.12 1.64
N ILE A 225 -8.93 -16.80 1.51
CA ILE A 225 -9.33 -15.85 2.56
C ILE A 225 -10.82 -15.97 2.86
N LEU A 226 -11.68 -15.89 1.83
CA LEU A 226 -13.13 -15.97 1.98
C LEU A 226 -13.57 -17.28 2.64
N GLY A 227 -12.98 -18.40 2.27
CA GLY A 227 -13.33 -19.73 2.81
C GLY A 227 -13.03 -19.89 4.29
N ASN A 228 -12.15 -19.08 4.86
CA ASN A 228 -11.72 -19.19 6.26
C ASN A 228 -12.18 -18.00 7.13
N ALA A 229 -12.44 -16.85 6.55
CA ALA A 229 -12.67 -15.61 7.30
C ALA A 229 -13.84 -15.69 8.29
N LYS A 230 -14.95 -16.36 7.92
CA LYS A 230 -16.15 -16.42 8.77
C LYS A 230 -15.89 -17.06 10.13
N SER A 231 -14.99 -18.05 10.21
CA SER A 231 -14.60 -18.69 11.46
C SER A 231 -13.80 -17.79 12.41
N HIS A 232 -13.15 -16.75 11.85
CA HIS A 232 -12.33 -15.78 12.57
C HIS A 232 -13.04 -14.42 12.75
N LEU A 233 -14.30 -14.28 12.35
CA LEU A 233 -15.08 -13.09 12.59
C LEU A 233 -15.98 -13.24 13.82
N LYS A 234 -16.16 -12.15 14.56
CA LYS A 234 -17.21 -12.00 15.57
C LYS A 234 -18.60 -11.99 14.89
N GLU A 235 -19.67 -12.00 15.66
CA GLU A 235 -21.04 -12.12 15.15
C GLU A 235 -21.39 -11.06 14.09
N ASN A 236 -20.99 -9.80 14.29
CA ASN A 236 -21.20 -8.69 13.36
C ASN A 236 -19.92 -8.24 12.67
N GLY A 237 -18.90 -9.09 12.68
CA GLY A 237 -17.61 -8.77 12.10
C GLY A 237 -17.65 -8.68 10.58
N ILE A 238 -16.73 -7.89 10.03
CA ILE A 238 -16.64 -7.55 8.61
C ILE A 238 -15.35 -8.10 8.02
N LEU A 239 -15.46 -8.69 6.83
CA LEU A 239 -14.32 -8.94 5.95
C LEU A 239 -14.29 -7.89 4.84
N ALA A 240 -13.16 -7.22 4.68
CA ALA A 240 -12.92 -6.22 3.65
C ALA A 240 -11.73 -6.62 2.77
N LEU A 241 -11.93 -6.70 1.47
CA LEU A 241 -10.91 -7.11 0.50
C LEU A 241 -10.71 -6.05 -0.58
N GLU A 242 -9.45 -5.72 -0.87
CA GLU A 242 -9.09 -5.13 -2.14
C GLU A 242 -8.95 -6.25 -3.18
N CYS A 243 -9.37 -5.99 -4.42
CA CYS A 243 -9.43 -6.99 -5.48
C CYS A 243 -9.02 -6.39 -6.83
N GLY A 244 -8.72 -7.25 -7.79
CA GLY A 244 -8.57 -6.89 -9.21
C GLY A 244 -9.89 -6.53 -9.86
N LEU A 245 -9.82 -5.93 -11.05
CA LEU A 245 -11.03 -5.53 -11.80
C LEU A 245 -11.90 -6.74 -12.16
N GLY A 246 -13.20 -6.63 -11.90
CA GLY A 246 -14.18 -7.70 -12.19
C GLY A 246 -14.21 -8.85 -11.17
N GLN A 247 -13.28 -8.85 -10.19
CA GLN A 247 -13.28 -9.87 -9.14
C GLN A 247 -14.31 -9.58 -8.04
N PRO A 248 -14.48 -8.33 -7.55
CA PRO A 248 -15.48 -8.06 -6.50
C PRO A 248 -16.89 -8.48 -6.90
N GLU A 249 -17.30 -8.21 -8.13
CA GLU A 249 -18.63 -8.58 -8.61
C GLU A 249 -18.83 -10.11 -8.61
N LYS A 250 -17.79 -10.87 -8.96
CA LYS A 250 -17.85 -12.36 -8.92
C LYS A 250 -17.96 -12.87 -7.50
N LEU A 251 -17.15 -12.32 -6.57
CA LEU A 251 -17.09 -12.75 -5.19
C LEU A 251 -18.38 -12.43 -4.41
N THR A 252 -18.98 -11.26 -4.66
CA THR A 252 -20.16 -10.78 -3.94
C THR A 252 -21.49 -11.36 -4.45
N THR A 253 -21.49 -12.08 -5.56
CA THR A 253 -22.71 -12.66 -6.16
C THR A 253 -23.35 -13.75 -5.28
N ALA A 254 -22.56 -14.52 -4.53
CA ALA A 254 -23.07 -15.62 -3.70
C ALA A 254 -22.32 -15.70 -2.36
N PRO A 255 -22.47 -14.70 -1.48
CA PRO A 255 -21.73 -14.63 -0.21
C PRO A 255 -22.06 -15.79 0.72
N GLN A 256 -23.26 -16.40 0.60
CA GLN A 256 -23.71 -17.55 1.39
C GLN A 256 -22.81 -18.79 1.19
N ARG A 257 -22.14 -18.91 0.06
CA ARG A 257 -21.16 -20.00 -0.17
C ARG A 257 -20.00 -19.97 0.85
N TYR A 258 -19.70 -18.80 1.40
CA TYR A 258 -18.65 -18.56 2.39
C TYR A 258 -19.22 -18.27 3.80
N GLY A 259 -20.55 -18.47 4.01
CA GLY A 259 -21.20 -18.28 5.29
C GLY A 259 -21.54 -16.82 5.66
N PHE A 260 -21.46 -15.90 4.69
CA PHE A 260 -21.86 -14.49 4.88
C PHE A 260 -23.32 -14.28 4.51
N GLN A 261 -24.00 -13.36 5.21
CA GLN A 261 -25.40 -13.02 4.92
C GLN A 261 -25.54 -12.07 3.74
N ARG A 262 -24.59 -11.12 3.63
CA ARG A 262 -24.58 -10.11 2.58
C ARG A 262 -23.15 -9.75 2.17
N ALA A 263 -23.03 -9.24 0.96
CA ALA A 263 -21.78 -8.67 0.46
C ALA A 263 -22.09 -7.48 -0.44
N GLU A 264 -21.14 -6.54 -0.48
CA GLU A 264 -21.20 -5.33 -1.31
C GLU A 264 -19.91 -5.18 -2.10
N ALA A 265 -20.05 -4.90 -3.41
CA ALA A 265 -18.94 -4.52 -4.27
C ALA A 265 -18.87 -2.99 -4.37
N ILE A 266 -17.75 -2.39 -3.96
CA ILE A 266 -17.60 -0.93 -3.82
C ILE A 266 -16.59 -0.41 -4.84
N LYS A 267 -16.85 0.80 -5.34
CA LYS A 267 -15.99 1.48 -6.31
C LYS A 267 -14.92 2.33 -5.63
N ASP A 268 -13.75 2.39 -6.26
CA ASP A 268 -12.70 3.37 -5.97
C ASP A 268 -13.10 4.79 -6.46
N ALA A 269 -12.32 5.81 -6.11
CA ALA A 269 -12.51 7.20 -6.56
C ALA A 269 -12.47 7.35 -8.08
N SER A 270 -11.80 6.43 -8.79
CA SER A 270 -11.81 6.34 -10.26
C SER A 270 -13.04 5.63 -10.82
N LYS A 271 -14.05 5.29 -9.98
CA LYS A 271 -15.30 4.61 -10.31
C LYS A 271 -15.14 3.17 -10.81
N ARG A 272 -14.00 2.53 -10.54
CA ARG A 272 -13.75 1.12 -10.82
C ARG A 272 -14.12 0.30 -9.58
N VAL A 273 -14.80 -0.83 -9.76
CA VAL A 273 -15.13 -1.73 -8.63
C VAL A 273 -13.86 -2.42 -8.17
N ARG A 274 -13.43 -2.12 -6.94
CA ARG A 274 -12.13 -2.53 -6.38
C ARG A 274 -12.22 -3.20 -5.02
N PHE A 275 -13.32 -3.02 -4.30
CA PHE A 275 -13.45 -3.52 -2.95
C PHE A 275 -14.63 -4.46 -2.84
N ALA A 276 -14.49 -5.51 -2.04
CA ALA A 276 -15.53 -6.45 -1.68
C ALA A 276 -15.65 -6.52 -0.16
N ILE A 277 -16.84 -6.17 0.37
CA ILE A 277 -17.13 -6.16 1.80
C ILE A 277 -18.17 -7.24 2.10
N PHE A 278 -17.91 -8.07 3.13
CA PHE A 278 -18.75 -9.19 3.52
C PHE A 278 -19.16 -9.08 4.99
N GLN A 279 -20.44 -9.40 5.28
CA GLN A 279 -21.04 -9.34 6.61
C GLN A 279 -21.90 -10.56 6.92
#